data_644dbad0ae940c807acfc94fd2ac2e3b
#
_entry.id   644dbad0ae940c807acfc94fd2ac2e3b
#
_cell.length_a   1.000
_cell.length_b   1.000
_cell.length_c   1.000
_cell.angle_alpha   90.00
_cell.angle_beta   90.00
_cell.angle_gamma   90.00
#
_symmetry.space_group_name_H-M   'P 1'
#
loop_
_entity.id
_entity.type
_entity.pdbx_description
1 polymer ?
#
loop_
_entity_poly.entity_id
_entity_poly.type
_entity_poly.pdbx_seq_one_letter_code
_entity_poly.pdbx_strand_id
1 'polypeptide(L)'
;GDRLETGRNVSIGEDTVIGADCHIRNNTVIEGDCVVGDHVRIAANCFIARFTTIGDGVTIAPGACLANDPHPGSDAHGCLRGPTIERGAQIGMNATILPFVTVGERSVVGAGSVVTRDVAAELVVAGNPARVLKSISEVVCPLDLEEGDYLRAATHPDSMRPAPPPSQNWK
;
A
#
# COMPACT_ATOMS: atom_id res chain seq x y z
N GLY A 1 -15.26 -7.20 6.72
CA GLY A 1 -15.35 -6.49 7.99
C GLY A 1 -16.44 -5.43 7.99
N ASP A 2 -16.67 -4.86 9.14
CA ASP A 2 -17.64 -3.77 9.28
C ASP A 2 -17.15 -2.49 8.58
N ARG A 3 -18.08 -1.68 8.07
CA ARG A 3 -17.80 -0.39 7.41
C ARG A 3 -16.80 -0.47 6.24
N LEU A 4 -16.88 -1.56 5.45
CA LEU A 4 -16.17 -1.62 4.18
C LEU A 4 -16.83 -0.70 3.16
N GLU A 5 -16.06 0.25 2.61
CA GLU A 5 -16.49 1.10 1.52
C GLU A 5 -15.79 0.71 0.21
N THR A 6 -16.56 0.47 -0.83
CA THR A 6 -16.02 0.16 -2.16
C THR A 6 -16.45 1.20 -3.20
N GLY A 7 -15.55 1.51 -4.12
CA GLY A 7 -15.85 2.28 -5.32
C GLY A 7 -16.56 1.45 -6.38
N ARG A 8 -16.61 2.00 -7.61
CA ARG A 8 -17.20 1.31 -8.76
C ARG A 8 -16.21 0.30 -9.35
N ASN A 9 -16.74 -0.82 -9.89
CA ASN A 9 -15.95 -1.86 -10.57
C ASN A 9 -14.82 -2.42 -9.67
N VAL A 10 -15.08 -2.58 -8.39
CA VAL A 10 -14.19 -3.30 -7.49
C VAL A 10 -14.50 -4.78 -7.59
N SER A 11 -13.46 -5.59 -7.80
CA SER A 11 -13.55 -7.05 -7.79
C SER A 11 -12.78 -7.59 -6.58
N ILE A 12 -13.42 -8.44 -5.79
CA ILE A 12 -12.82 -9.11 -4.64
C ILE A 12 -13.05 -10.61 -4.83
N GLY A 13 -11.95 -11.36 -4.92
CA GLY A 13 -11.98 -12.79 -5.15
C GLY A 13 -12.37 -13.60 -3.91
N GLU A 14 -12.63 -14.88 -4.13
CA GLU A 14 -13.06 -15.84 -3.11
C GLU A 14 -12.01 -15.95 -1.99
N ASP A 15 -12.45 -16.35 -0.81
CA ASP A 15 -11.62 -16.58 0.39
C ASP A 15 -10.77 -15.38 0.84
N THR A 16 -11.07 -14.20 0.34
CA THR A 16 -10.44 -12.96 0.80
C THR A 16 -11.09 -12.47 2.08
N VAL A 17 -10.27 -12.25 3.10
CA VAL A 17 -10.68 -11.68 4.39
C VAL A 17 -10.31 -10.20 4.42
N ILE A 18 -11.27 -9.33 4.74
CA ILE A 18 -11.05 -7.89 4.85
C ILE A 18 -11.50 -7.42 6.23
N GLY A 19 -10.66 -6.68 6.92
CA GLY A 19 -10.92 -6.08 8.22
C GLY A 19 -11.94 -4.95 8.20
N ALA A 20 -12.07 -4.27 9.31
CA ALA A 20 -13.01 -3.16 9.49
C ALA A 20 -12.47 -1.82 8.93
N ASP A 21 -13.36 -0.87 8.64
CA ASP A 21 -13.02 0.50 8.21
C ASP A 21 -12.12 0.58 6.98
N CYS A 22 -12.27 -0.35 6.06
CA CYS A 22 -11.47 -0.40 4.83
C CYS A 22 -12.12 0.38 3.69
N HIS A 23 -11.29 1.06 2.90
CA HIS A 23 -11.72 1.80 1.72
C HIS A 23 -11.00 1.28 0.47
N ILE A 24 -11.75 0.73 -0.49
CA ILE A 24 -11.23 0.22 -1.76
C ILE A 24 -11.83 1.05 -2.89
N ARG A 25 -10.99 1.75 -3.63
CA ARG A 25 -11.45 2.68 -4.67
C ARG A 25 -11.65 2.01 -6.04
N ASN A 26 -12.16 2.79 -6.99
CA ASN A 26 -12.65 2.32 -8.29
C ASN A 26 -11.65 1.47 -9.07
N ASN A 27 -12.17 0.47 -9.81
CA ASN A 27 -11.41 -0.37 -10.73
C ASN A 27 -10.25 -1.15 -10.08
N THR A 28 -10.33 -1.40 -8.79
CA THR A 28 -9.33 -2.19 -8.06
C THR A 28 -9.73 -3.65 -8.07
N VAL A 29 -8.76 -4.52 -8.32
CA VAL A 29 -8.91 -5.96 -8.28
C VAL A 29 -8.11 -6.50 -7.09
N ILE A 30 -8.77 -7.25 -6.23
CA ILE A 30 -8.16 -8.08 -5.20
C ILE A 30 -8.50 -9.52 -5.58
N GLU A 31 -7.51 -10.32 -5.92
CA GLU A 31 -7.71 -11.73 -6.20
C GLU A 31 -8.05 -12.52 -4.92
N GLY A 32 -8.30 -13.80 -5.06
CA GLY A 32 -8.68 -14.64 -3.92
C GLY A 32 -7.57 -14.89 -2.89
N ASP A 33 -7.92 -15.48 -1.76
CA ASP A 33 -7.01 -15.90 -0.69
C ASP A 33 -6.13 -14.76 -0.11
N CYS A 34 -6.62 -13.54 -0.15
CA CYS A 34 -5.93 -12.39 0.42
C CYS A 34 -6.39 -12.13 1.86
N VAL A 35 -5.48 -11.58 2.66
CA VAL A 35 -5.80 -11.10 4.01
C VAL A 35 -5.53 -9.60 4.08
N VAL A 36 -6.55 -8.83 4.40
CA VAL A 36 -6.49 -7.36 4.54
C VAL A 36 -6.92 -7.00 5.96
N GLY A 37 -6.05 -6.29 6.67
CA GLY A 37 -6.29 -5.83 8.03
C GLY A 37 -7.31 -4.70 8.13
N ASP A 38 -7.36 -4.07 9.30
CA ASP A 38 -8.26 -2.96 9.59
C ASP A 38 -7.73 -1.62 9.06
N HIS A 39 -8.63 -0.67 8.78
CA HIS A 39 -8.29 0.71 8.37
C HIS A 39 -7.43 0.80 7.10
N VAL A 40 -7.46 -0.20 6.24
CA VAL A 40 -6.68 -0.23 5.00
C VAL A 40 -7.32 0.64 3.93
N ARG A 41 -6.50 1.35 3.19
CA ARG A 41 -6.91 2.18 2.05
C ARG A 41 -6.23 1.72 0.78
N ILE A 42 -7.00 1.24 -0.16
CA ILE A 42 -6.53 0.86 -1.50
C ILE A 42 -7.14 1.83 -2.50
N ALA A 43 -6.30 2.63 -3.12
CA ALA A 43 -6.71 3.61 -4.11
C ALA A 43 -7.14 2.96 -5.44
N ALA A 44 -7.51 3.78 -6.41
CA ALA A 44 -8.05 3.29 -7.68
C ALA A 44 -7.01 2.59 -8.56
N ASN A 45 -7.48 1.67 -9.40
CA ASN A 45 -6.70 0.96 -10.41
C ASN A 45 -5.55 0.11 -9.84
N CYS A 46 -5.68 -0.39 -8.62
CA CYS A 46 -4.70 -1.28 -8.01
C CYS A 46 -4.99 -2.74 -8.39
N PHE A 47 -3.94 -3.53 -8.48
CA PHE A 47 -4.01 -4.97 -8.63
C PHE A 47 -3.31 -5.66 -7.45
N ILE A 48 -4.07 -6.46 -6.71
CA ILE A 48 -3.61 -7.20 -5.54
C ILE A 48 -3.74 -8.69 -5.88
N ALA A 49 -2.61 -9.32 -6.16
CA ALA A 49 -2.59 -10.73 -6.54
C ALA A 49 -2.91 -11.65 -5.34
N ARG A 50 -3.30 -12.88 -5.64
CA ARG A 50 -3.63 -13.91 -4.64
C ARG A 50 -2.52 -14.10 -3.61
N PHE A 51 -2.91 -14.52 -2.42
CA PHE A 51 -2.02 -14.82 -1.30
C PHE A 51 -1.26 -13.59 -0.76
N THR A 52 -1.72 -12.38 -1.08
CA THR A 52 -1.19 -11.14 -0.52
C THR A 52 -1.73 -10.92 0.89
N THR A 53 -0.83 -10.52 1.79
CA THR A 53 -1.20 -10.11 3.14
C THR A 53 -0.95 -8.60 3.31
N ILE A 54 -1.96 -7.88 3.78
CA ILE A 54 -1.91 -6.43 4.01
C ILE A 54 -2.29 -6.16 5.46
N GLY A 55 -1.37 -5.60 6.22
CA GLY A 55 -1.55 -5.25 7.63
C GLY A 55 -2.44 -4.02 7.84
N ASP A 56 -2.74 -3.75 9.11
CA ASP A 56 -3.61 -2.65 9.49
C ASP A 56 -3.05 -1.28 9.09
N GLY A 57 -3.92 -0.35 8.72
CA GLY A 57 -3.57 1.03 8.42
C GLY A 57 -2.69 1.23 7.18
N VAL A 58 -2.47 0.20 6.38
CA VAL A 58 -1.72 0.29 5.13
C VAL A 58 -2.45 1.18 4.13
N THR A 59 -1.68 1.99 3.43
CA THR A 59 -2.18 2.80 2.31
C THR A 59 -1.50 2.39 1.01
N ILE A 60 -2.30 2.04 0.00
CA ILE A 60 -1.84 1.69 -1.34
C ILE A 60 -2.34 2.75 -2.31
N ALA A 61 -1.42 3.50 -2.90
CA ALA A 61 -1.71 4.60 -3.83
C ALA A 61 -2.14 4.08 -5.22
N PRO A 62 -2.74 4.93 -6.05
CA PRO A 62 -3.31 4.52 -7.33
C PRO A 62 -2.33 3.80 -8.26
N GLY A 63 -2.81 2.76 -8.92
CA GLY A 63 -2.07 2.04 -9.94
C GLY A 63 -0.99 1.10 -9.41
N ALA A 64 -0.86 0.91 -8.09
CA ALA A 64 0.09 -0.04 -7.55
C ALA A 64 -0.29 -1.49 -7.90
N CYS A 65 0.73 -2.32 -8.13
CA CYS A 65 0.60 -3.71 -8.50
C CYS A 65 1.40 -4.60 -7.52
N LEU A 66 0.73 -5.55 -6.89
CA LEU A 66 1.32 -6.54 -5.99
C LEU A 66 1.25 -7.91 -6.68
N ALA A 67 2.41 -8.45 -7.04
CA ALA A 67 2.53 -9.68 -7.82
C ALA A 67 2.70 -10.92 -6.93
N ASN A 68 2.29 -12.09 -7.41
CA ASN A 68 2.42 -13.34 -6.68
C ASN A 68 3.17 -14.45 -7.43
N ASP A 69 3.47 -14.26 -8.71
CA ASP A 69 4.10 -15.28 -9.54
C ASP A 69 5.58 -14.92 -9.80
N PRO A 70 6.53 -15.69 -9.25
CA PRO A 70 7.96 -15.46 -9.46
C PRO A 70 8.47 -15.90 -10.85
N HIS A 71 7.71 -16.72 -11.57
CA HIS A 71 8.08 -17.26 -12.88
C HIS A 71 6.85 -17.42 -13.78
N PRO A 72 6.28 -16.28 -14.26
CA PRO A 72 5.11 -16.31 -15.14
C PRO A 72 5.34 -17.20 -16.37
N GLY A 73 4.30 -17.96 -16.72
CA GLY A 73 4.37 -18.91 -17.84
C GLY A 73 4.90 -20.29 -17.48
N SER A 74 5.23 -20.54 -16.21
CA SER A 74 5.52 -21.89 -15.69
C SER A 74 4.24 -22.56 -15.18
N ASP A 75 4.16 -23.89 -15.30
CA ASP A 75 3.07 -24.69 -14.72
C ASP A 75 3.24 -24.94 -13.21
N ALA A 76 4.24 -24.34 -12.58
CA ALA A 76 4.57 -24.52 -11.16
C ALA A 76 3.66 -23.67 -10.24
N HIS A 77 2.35 -23.87 -10.30
CA HIS A 77 1.38 -23.11 -9.50
C HIS A 77 1.59 -23.18 -7.98
N GLY A 78 2.30 -24.19 -7.48
CA GLY A 78 2.65 -24.31 -6.06
C GLY A 78 3.64 -23.27 -5.54
N CYS A 79 4.24 -22.45 -6.42
CA CYS A 79 5.16 -21.37 -6.06
C CYS A 79 4.48 -19.99 -5.93
N LEU A 80 3.18 -19.89 -6.17
CA LEU A 80 2.47 -18.61 -6.08
C LEU A 80 2.44 -18.10 -4.62
N ARG A 81 2.94 -16.90 -4.40
CA ARG A 81 2.89 -16.24 -3.09
C ARG A 81 2.94 -14.72 -3.26
N GLY A 82 1.91 -14.06 -2.78
CA GLY A 82 1.85 -12.60 -2.73
C GLY A 82 2.83 -12.01 -1.71
N PRO A 83 3.10 -10.72 -1.79
CA PRO A 83 3.90 -10.02 -0.81
C PRO A 83 3.16 -9.87 0.52
N THR A 84 3.93 -9.54 1.57
CA THR A 84 3.42 -9.12 2.86
C THR A 84 3.69 -7.63 3.03
N ILE A 85 2.64 -6.85 3.22
CA ILE A 85 2.73 -5.42 3.50
C ILE A 85 2.38 -5.23 4.97
N GLU A 86 3.35 -4.88 5.79
CA GLU A 86 3.17 -4.78 7.22
C GLU A 86 2.45 -3.49 7.62
N ARG A 87 2.03 -3.43 8.89
CA ARG A 87 1.19 -2.38 9.45
C ARG A 87 1.71 -0.98 9.14
N GLY A 88 0.81 -0.08 8.71
CA GLY A 88 1.10 1.33 8.48
C GLY A 88 2.05 1.62 7.32
N ALA A 89 2.49 0.61 6.56
CA ALA A 89 3.32 0.84 5.38
C ALA A 89 2.55 1.59 4.28
N GLN A 90 3.26 2.37 3.48
CA GLN A 90 2.70 3.16 2.40
C GLN A 90 3.32 2.77 1.05
N ILE A 91 2.47 2.39 0.12
CA ILE A 91 2.86 2.01 -1.24
C ILE A 91 2.54 3.14 -2.20
N GLY A 92 3.56 3.72 -2.81
CA GLY A 92 3.45 4.85 -3.73
C GLY A 92 2.74 4.51 -5.05
N MET A 93 2.31 5.54 -5.77
CA MET A 93 1.60 5.39 -7.05
C MET A 93 2.43 4.60 -8.05
N ASN A 94 1.76 3.68 -8.78
CA ASN A 94 2.39 2.85 -9.81
C ASN A 94 3.62 2.04 -9.31
N ALA A 95 3.74 1.81 -8.01
CA ALA A 95 4.77 0.92 -7.49
C ALA A 95 4.42 -0.54 -7.79
N THR A 96 5.45 -1.34 -8.03
CA THR A 96 5.33 -2.79 -8.20
C THR A 96 6.06 -3.49 -7.07
N ILE A 97 5.35 -4.39 -6.37
CA ILE A 97 5.93 -5.22 -5.32
C ILE A 97 5.99 -6.65 -5.84
N LEU A 98 7.19 -7.22 -5.87
CA LEU A 98 7.40 -8.57 -6.40
C LEU A 98 6.93 -9.65 -5.41
N PRO A 99 6.71 -10.89 -5.89
CA PRO A 99 6.36 -12.04 -5.06
C PRO A 99 7.32 -12.24 -3.90
N PHE A 100 6.83 -12.78 -2.78
CA PHE A 100 7.60 -13.10 -1.56
C PHE A 100 8.18 -11.91 -0.79
N VAL A 101 8.10 -10.69 -1.32
CA VAL A 101 8.64 -9.50 -0.67
C VAL A 101 7.84 -9.15 0.57
N THR A 102 8.56 -8.82 1.65
CA THR A 102 7.99 -8.18 2.84
C THR A 102 8.32 -6.68 2.82
N VAL A 103 7.30 -5.85 2.89
CA VAL A 103 7.43 -4.41 3.08
C VAL A 103 7.16 -4.12 4.55
N GLY A 104 8.22 -3.79 5.30
CA GLY A 104 8.21 -3.68 6.75
C GLY A 104 7.32 -2.56 7.28
N GLU A 105 7.01 -2.67 8.58
CA GLU A 105 6.11 -1.77 9.30
C GLU A 105 6.51 -0.30 9.10
N ARG A 106 5.52 0.56 8.83
CA ARG A 106 5.69 2.03 8.69
C ARG A 106 6.71 2.45 7.62
N SER A 107 7.10 1.57 6.72
CA SER A 107 7.97 1.92 5.61
C SER A 107 7.21 2.61 4.48
N VAL A 108 7.92 3.32 3.62
CA VAL A 108 7.37 4.02 2.47
C VAL A 108 8.06 3.57 1.20
N VAL A 109 7.27 3.10 0.25
CA VAL A 109 7.72 2.81 -1.11
C VAL A 109 7.38 4.00 -1.99
N GLY A 110 8.40 4.61 -2.58
CA GLY A 110 8.23 5.75 -3.48
C GLY A 110 7.44 5.42 -4.75
N ALA A 111 6.80 6.41 -5.36
CA ALA A 111 6.04 6.23 -6.58
C ALA A 111 6.90 5.68 -7.73
N GLY A 112 6.33 4.80 -8.57
CA GLY A 112 7.00 4.19 -9.71
C GLY A 112 8.12 3.20 -9.36
N SER A 113 8.24 2.80 -8.11
CA SER A 113 9.30 1.90 -7.66
C SER A 113 9.00 0.45 -7.99
N VAL A 114 10.06 -0.35 -8.19
CA VAL A 114 9.98 -1.81 -8.30
C VAL A 114 10.71 -2.44 -7.12
N VAL A 115 9.96 -2.96 -6.16
CA VAL A 115 10.51 -3.57 -4.95
C VAL A 115 10.77 -5.05 -5.20
N THR A 116 12.05 -5.40 -5.23
CA THR A 116 12.54 -6.74 -5.60
C THR A 116 13.10 -7.52 -4.41
N ARG A 117 13.17 -6.92 -3.22
CA ARG A 117 13.69 -7.49 -1.97
C ARG A 117 12.94 -6.90 -0.80
N ASP A 118 13.01 -7.57 0.34
CA ASP A 118 12.42 -7.09 1.58
C ASP A 118 12.89 -5.68 1.93
N VAL A 119 11.96 -4.92 2.47
CA VAL A 119 12.17 -3.57 2.99
C VAL A 119 12.04 -3.64 4.51
N ALA A 120 13.09 -3.24 5.22
CA ALA A 120 13.02 -3.18 6.67
C ALA A 120 12.03 -2.10 7.13
N ALA A 121 11.53 -2.25 8.37
CA ALA A 121 10.62 -1.29 8.97
C ALA A 121 11.20 0.13 9.00
N GLU A 122 10.33 1.12 8.92
CA GLU A 122 10.67 2.55 9.05
C GLU A 122 11.68 3.10 8.03
N LEU A 123 11.77 2.48 6.86
CA LEU A 123 12.60 2.95 5.75
C LEU A 123 11.78 3.54 4.61
N VAL A 124 12.36 4.51 3.95
CA VAL A 124 11.91 5.03 2.66
C VAL A 124 12.76 4.40 1.56
N VAL A 125 12.11 3.71 0.62
CA VAL A 125 12.76 3.10 -0.54
C VAL A 125 12.18 3.66 -1.83
N ALA A 126 12.99 3.81 -2.88
CA ALA A 126 12.50 4.19 -4.20
C ALA A 126 13.42 3.72 -5.33
N GLY A 127 12.89 3.74 -6.55
CA GLY A 127 13.60 3.45 -7.79
C GLY A 127 13.28 2.07 -8.38
N ASN A 128 13.92 1.74 -9.50
CA ASN A 128 13.82 0.46 -10.17
C ASN A 128 15.23 -0.09 -10.47
N PRO A 129 15.69 -1.11 -9.75
CA PRO A 129 15.07 -1.68 -8.56
C PRO A 129 15.13 -0.72 -7.36
N ALA A 130 14.17 -0.81 -6.45
CA ALA A 130 14.10 0.05 -5.27
C ALA A 130 15.33 -0.07 -4.37
N ARG A 131 15.78 1.06 -3.83
CA ARG A 131 16.91 1.16 -2.89
C ARG A 131 16.51 2.03 -1.72
N VAL A 132 17.10 1.79 -0.57
CA VAL A 132 16.94 2.62 0.62
C VAL A 132 17.42 4.03 0.31
N LEU A 133 16.58 5.02 0.58
CA LEU A 133 16.91 6.43 0.46
C LEU A 133 17.25 7.04 1.82
N LYS A 134 16.42 6.76 2.84
CA LYS A 134 16.55 7.34 4.18
C LYS A 134 15.64 6.63 5.18
N SER A 135 15.79 6.96 6.46
CA SER A 135 14.81 6.59 7.49
C SER A 135 13.53 7.42 7.35
N ILE A 136 12.40 6.86 7.80
CA ILE A 136 11.13 7.60 7.87
C ILE A 136 11.22 8.83 8.77
N SER A 137 12.03 8.76 9.82
CA SER A 137 12.27 9.90 10.74
C SER A 137 12.92 11.12 10.07
N GLU A 138 13.51 10.94 8.89
CA GLU A 138 14.11 12.01 8.10
C GLU A 138 13.12 12.63 7.08
N VAL A 139 11.88 12.12 7.04
CA VAL A 139 10.84 12.67 6.18
C VAL A 139 10.21 13.87 6.85
N VAL A 140 10.34 15.03 6.24
CA VAL A 140 9.73 16.28 6.70
C VAL A 140 8.60 16.69 5.77
N CYS A 141 7.58 17.31 6.32
CA CYS A 141 6.52 17.92 5.52
C CYS A 141 7.09 19.13 4.75
N PRO A 142 7.05 19.16 3.40
CA PRO A 142 7.64 20.25 2.62
C PRO A 142 6.92 21.58 2.80
N LEU A 143 5.76 21.60 3.45
CA LEU A 143 4.95 22.79 3.69
C LEU A 143 4.90 23.16 5.18
N ASP A 144 5.66 22.48 6.04
CA ASP A 144 5.68 22.66 7.50
C ASP A 144 4.28 22.63 8.15
N LEU A 145 3.35 21.86 7.57
CA LEU A 145 1.98 21.75 8.04
C LEU A 145 1.81 20.72 9.16
N GLU A 146 2.78 19.87 9.37
CA GLU A 146 2.77 18.84 10.41
C GLU A 146 4.06 18.89 11.22
N GLU A 147 3.92 19.10 12.53
CA GLU A 147 5.00 18.90 13.49
C GLU A 147 4.99 17.43 13.93
N GLY A 148 6.06 16.69 13.66
CA GLY A 148 6.27 15.34 14.18
C GLY A 148 6.36 14.24 13.14
N ASP A 149 6.12 13.01 13.56
CA ASP A 149 6.26 11.79 12.76
C ASP A 149 5.31 11.79 11.55
N TYR A 150 5.86 11.80 10.36
CA TYR A 150 5.14 11.78 9.09
C TYR A 150 4.03 10.71 9.01
N LEU A 151 4.19 9.59 9.70
CA LEU A 151 3.20 8.51 9.70
C LEU A 151 2.23 8.57 10.88
N ARG A 152 2.36 9.51 11.80
CA ARG A 152 1.44 9.62 12.94
C ARG A 152 0.00 9.86 12.48
N ALA A 153 -0.18 10.59 11.40
CA ALA A 153 -1.47 10.86 10.79
C ALA A 153 -2.13 9.61 10.16
N ALA A 154 -1.33 8.65 9.67
CA ALA A 154 -1.86 7.46 9.00
C ALA A 154 -2.57 6.49 9.96
N THR A 155 -2.33 6.59 11.27
CA THR A 155 -2.90 5.70 12.28
C THR A 155 -4.07 6.31 13.05
N HIS A 156 -4.44 7.59 12.81
CA HIS A 156 -5.53 8.25 13.53
C HIS A 156 -6.78 8.40 12.64
N PRO A 157 -7.96 7.91 13.06
CA PRO A 157 -9.18 7.97 12.26
C PRO A 157 -9.63 9.41 11.93
N ASP A 158 -9.26 10.39 12.74
CA ASP A 158 -9.60 11.80 12.51
C ASP A 158 -8.69 12.55 11.51
N SER A 159 -7.58 11.94 11.09
CA SER A 159 -6.64 12.53 10.11
C SER A 159 -7.18 12.61 8.69
N MET A 160 -8.40 12.11 8.46
CA MET A 160 -9.06 12.08 7.16
C MET A 160 -9.83 13.33 6.79
N ARG A 161 -9.77 14.41 7.58
CA ARG A 161 -10.38 15.67 7.15
C ARG A 161 -9.65 16.16 5.91
N PRO A 162 -10.35 16.48 4.82
CA PRO A 162 -9.71 17.11 3.68
C PRO A 162 -8.98 18.35 4.17
N ALA A 163 -7.70 18.47 3.81
CA ALA A 163 -6.97 19.71 4.08
C ALA A 163 -7.80 20.89 3.56
N PRO A 164 -7.84 22.01 4.27
CA PRO A 164 -8.47 23.22 3.73
C PRO A 164 -7.84 23.52 2.38
N PRO A 165 -8.60 24.02 1.40
CA PRO A 165 -8.07 24.34 0.09
C PRO A 165 -6.85 25.25 0.26
N PRO A 166 -5.74 24.99 -0.43
CA PRO A 166 -4.56 25.83 -0.33
C PRO A 166 -4.96 27.26 -0.67
N SER A 167 -4.58 28.19 0.18
CA SER A 167 -4.67 29.61 -0.16
C SER A 167 -3.92 29.79 -1.49
N GLN A 168 -4.61 30.31 -2.50
CA GLN A 168 -4.16 30.38 -3.89
C GLN A 168 -2.88 31.24 -4.02
N ASN A 169 -1.72 30.66 -3.78
CA ASN A 169 -0.42 31.28 -4.07
C ASN A 169 0.53 30.20 -4.64
N TRP A 170 0.16 29.67 -5.81
CA TRP A 170 1.11 28.97 -6.66
C TRP A 170 1.86 30.02 -7.48
N LYS A 171 3.08 30.35 -7.10
CA LYS A 171 4.04 31.05 -7.98
C LYS A 171 4.90 30.05 -8.69
#